data_ebf31b354d4fc742909258208f4573ad
#
_entry.id   ebf31b354d4fc742909258208f4573ad
#
_cell.length_a   1.000
_cell.length_b   1.000
_cell.length_c   1.000
_cell.angle_alpha   90.00
_cell.angle_beta   90.00
_cell.angle_gamma   90.00
#
_symmetry.space_group_name_H-M   'P 1'
#
loop_
_entity.id
_entity.type
_entity.pdbx_description
1 polymer ?
#
loop_
_entity_poly.entity_id
_entity_poly.type
_entity_poly.pdbx_seq_one_letter_code
_entity_poly.pdbx_strand_id
1 'polypeptide(L)' 'MVTGIIRKMEKNGIVAIPKTFRQALDIKENDNIIFEIDRKKGVIIIKPDKLDNEKNK' A
#
# COMPACT_ATOMS: atom_id res chain seq x y z
N MET A 1 0.77 5.51 -16.27
CA MET A 1 1.82 4.51 -16.42
C MET A 1 1.95 3.67 -15.16
N VAL A 2 2.14 2.40 -15.32
CA VAL A 2 2.25 1.48 -14.20
C VAL A 2 3.70 1.08 -14.01
N THR A 3 4.19 1.20 -12.79
CA THR A 3 5.54 0.80 -12.44
C THR A 3 5.47 -0.46 -11.60
N GLY A 4 6.28 -1.45 -11.94
CA GLY A 4 6.27 -2.70 -11.21
C GLY A 4 7.62 -3.02 -10.62
N ILE A 5 7.61 -3.53 -9.41
CA ILE A 5 8.79 -4.01 -8.74
C ILE A 5 8.49 -5.39 -8.18
N ILE A 6 9.42 -6.30 -8.37
CA ILE A 6 9.24 -7.67 -7.90
C ILE A 6 9.88 -7.80 -6.53
N ARG A 7 9.12 -8.31 -5.57
CA ARG A 7 9.62 -8.62 -4.23
C ARG A 7 9.20 -10.03 -3.86
N LYS A 8 10.00 -10.64 -3.03
CA LYS A 8 9.72 -12.01 -2.59
C LYS A 8 8.87 -11.98 -1.34
N MET A 9 7.88 -12.85 -1.30
CA MET A 9 7.05 -13.01 -0.09
C MET A 9 7.90 -13.71 0.97
N GLU A 10 7.99 -13.10 2.15
CA GLU A 10 8.71 -13.68 3.26
C GLU A 10 7.76 -14.47 4.14
N LYS A 11 8.30 -15.13 5.15
CA LYS A 11 7.45 -15.94 5.99
C LYS A 11 6.42 -15.07 6.70
N ASN A 12 5.32 -15.68 7.07
CA ASN A 12 4.21 -14.99 7.72
C ASN A 12 3.55 -13.97 6.81
N GLY A 13 3.74 -14.09 5.51
CA GLY A 13 3.06 -13.21 4.58
C GLY A 13 3.59 -11.80 4.54
N ILE A 14 4.83 -11.60 4.92
CA ILE A 14 5.40 -10.26 4.98
C ILE A 14 6.11 -9.93 3.69
N VAL A 15 5.86 -8.73 3.19
CA VAL A 15 6.59 -8.20 2.05
C VAL A 15 6.76 -6.70 2.27
N ALA A 16 7.97 -6.21 1.99
CA ALA A 16 8.27 -4.81 2.21
C ALA A 16 7.74 -3.97 1.06
N ILE A 17 7.13 -2.84 1.39
CA ILE A 17 6.71 -1.86 0.39
C ILE A 17 7.95 -1.07 -0.02
N PRO A 18 8.29 -1.05 -1.32
CA PRO A 18 9.48 -0.32 -1.75
C PRO A 18 9.44 1.13 -1.36
N LYS A 19 10.60 1.67 -1.05
CA LYS A 19 10.71 3.05 -0.58
C LYS A 19 10.12 4.04 -1.56
N THR A 20 10.37 3.83 -2.86
CA THR A 20 9.86 4.74 -3.86
C THR A 20 8.34 4.76 -3.88
N PHE A 21 7.71 3.59 -3.61
CA PHE A 21 6.26 3.53 -3.56
C PHE A 21 5.73 4.26 -2.34
N ARG A 22 6.41 4.08 -1.20
CA ARG A 22 6.00 4.78 0.02
C ARG A 22 6.09 6.27 -0.15
N GLN A 23 7.15 6.74 -0.79
CA GLN A 23 7.33 8.17 -1.03
C GLN A 23 6.28 8.71 -1.99
N ALA A 24 5.97 7.95 -3.03
CA ALA A 24 4.99 8.39 -4.01
C ALA A 24 3.61 8.58 -3.38
N LEU A 25 3.27 7.79 -2.40
CA LEU A 25 1.98 7.87 -1.74
C LEU A 25 2.06 8.54 -0.37
N ASP A 26 3.22 9.03 -0.01
CA ASP A 26 3.43 9.72 1.27
C ASP A 26 3.03 8.84 2.46
N ILE A 27 3.48 7.60 2.42
CA ILE A 27 3.24 6.65 3.50
C ILE A 27 4.43 6.66 4.44
N LYS A 28 4.18 6.89 5.71
CA LYS A 28 5.23 6.99 6.70
C LYS A 28 5.04 5.96 7.79
N GLU A 29 6.08 5.80 8.59
CA GLU A 29 6.04 4.90 9.71
C GLU A 29 4.87 5.25 10.62
N ASN A 30 4.18 4.24 11.10
CA ASN A 30 3.02 4.37 11.97
C ASN A 30 1.76 4.84 11.27
N ASP A 31 1.81 5.06 9.97
CA ASP A 31 0.59 5.34 9.21
C ASP A 31 -0.24 4.08 9.09
N ASN A 32 -1.54 4.26 9.05
CA ASN A 32 -2.45 3.15 8.80
C ASN A 32 -2.57 2.89 7.31
N ILE A 33 -2.62 1.63 6.97
CA ILE A 33 -2.66 1.20 5.57
C ILE A 33 -3.91 0.35 5.38
N ILE A 34 -4.61 0.59 4.29
CA ILE A 34 -5.81 -0.17 3.94
C ILE A 34 -5.44 -1.19 2.88
N PHE A 35 -5.79 -2.45 3.13
CA PHE A 35 -5.60 -3.52 2.17
C PHE A 35 -6.94 -3.92 1.60
N GLU A 36 -7.01 -4.00 0.28
CA GLU A 36 -8.20 -4.48 -0.40
C GLU A 36 -7.79 -5.56 -1.38
N ILE A 37 -8.72 -6.42 -1.72
CA ILE A 37 -8.44 -7.49 -2.65
C ILE A 37 -9.45 -7.45 -3.79
N ASP A 38 -8.94 -7.61 -5.00
CA ASP A 38 -9.77 -7.77 -6.19
C ASP A 38 -9.50 -9.16 -6.73
N ARG A 39 -10.40 -10.08 -6.43
CA ARG A 39 -10.18 -11.48 -6.75
C ARG A 39 -10.24 -11.74 -8.24
N LYS A 40 -11.06 -11.00 -8.95
CA LYS A 40 -11.20 -11.20 -10.39
C LYS A 40 -9.92 -10.80 -11.11
N LYS A 41 -9.32 -9.71 -10.70
CA LYS A 41 -8.09 -9.25 -11.32
C LYS A 41 -6.86 -9.90 -10.71
N GLY A 42 -7.01 -10.55 -9.55
CA GLY A 42 -5.89 -11.18 -8.90
C GLY A 42 -4.90 -10.18 -8.35
N VAL A 43 -5.39 -9.09 -7.78
CA VAL A 43 -4.51 -8.05 -7.27
C VAL A 43 -4.87 -7.69 -5.83
N ILE A 44 -3.89 -7.18 -5.13
CA ILE A 44 -4.07 -6.60 -3.80
C ILE A 44 -3.84 -5.11 -3.93
N ILE A 45 -4.76 -4.34 -3.41
CA ILE A 45 -4.67 -2.88 -3.46
C ILE A 45 -4.27 -2.38 -2.08
N ILE A 46 -3.25 -1.55 -2.04
CA ILE A 46 -2.75 -0.97 -0.81
C ILE A 46 -2.89 0.53 -0.90
N LYS A 47 -3.56 1.12 0.09
CA LYS A 47 -3.80 2.55 0.10
C LYS A 47 -3.46 3.14 1.45
N PRO A 48 -2.95 4.36 1.49
CA PRO A 48 -2.79 5.02 2.79
C PRO A 48 -4.15 5.41 3.34
N ASP A 49 -4.29 5.30 4.65
CA ASP A 49 -5.53 5.68 5.32
C ASP A 49 -5.39 7.10 5.83
N LYS A 50 -5.77 8.06 5.02
CA LYS A 50 -5.64 9.47 5.36
C LYS A 50 -7.00 10.03 5.75
N LEU A 51 -7.57 9.45 6.75
CA LEU A 51 -8.94 9.77 7.13
C LEU A 51 -9.17 11.19 7.52
N ASP A 52 -8.19 11.77 8.10
CA ASP A 52 -8.37 13.08 8.64
C ASP A 52 -8.50 14.13 7.60
N ASN A 53 -8.56 13.78 6.59
CA ASN A 53 -8.65 14.79 5.65
C ASN A 53 -9.98 15.31 5.51
N GLU A 54 -10.07 15.23 5.88
CA GLU A 54 -10.91 15.37 5.57
C GLU A 54 -11.76 15.63 5.71
N LYS A 55 -11.94 15.76 6.14
CA LYS A 55 -12.75 15.80 6.32
C LYS A 55 -13.17 16.37 6.70
N ASN A 56 -12.95 16.61 7.13
CA ASN A 56 -13.31 16.88 7.54
C ASN A 56 -13.63 17.59 7.64
N LYS A 57 -13.57 17.82 7.70
CA LYS A 57 -13.90 18.31 7.81
C LYS A 57 -14.20 18.65 7.72
#